data_80937e0f8d24434fc08de76802a15aeb
#
_entry.id   80937e0f8d24434fc08de76802a15aeb
#
_cell.length_a   1.000
_cell.length_b   1.000
_cell.length_c   1.000
_cell.angle_alpha   90.00
_cell.angle_beta   90.00
_cell.angle_gamma   90.00
#
_symmetry.space_group_name_H-M   'P 1'
#
loop_
_entity.id
_entity.type
_entity.pdbx_description
1 polymer ?
#
loop_
_entity_poly.entity_id
_entity_poly.type
_entity_poly.pdbx_seq_one_letter_code
_entity_poly.pdbx_strand_id
1 'polypeptide(L)'
;MNIGAASWAVGVALLASSLPVAAQAPAAAAPVVRSIEVRGTTAYDLKAIQRVLRVNPGSTLRRPVPELAEQLERRYHILGFPAARVEGLFDPSTGTLSFIVDEGRLGTVAVDGLEGDTEARVLKVLDLRPGKPVKERDISGALARLDKLSGGAFVSTATPPYTIEPGPEGAKLTLHLRRRAARLRLRPGGPATASLYNRVDGLNLGASARTTLFNPVSFDHAEAYGHVAYGFSSHKARYAVGALKPFGPDRQFAVGYEYHDLTDNDDAFRRRTVEDLPGSRIYFNIFEDYYRRRGHQAYAFARATSRFQIGALWRSDDYRSLPVTANDQILFSNERTRNPLVAEGRMRSILGVARWAWNRDLFRSWPEERESFLLRNPYGTSFERDQQARVEASLEVATPGLGGDFDFRRFIGQARAARVFSPRQALLLRGIVGVGSGDLPPQRRFSLGGMGTLRGYSIKQFAGDHLVLTTAEYWLYPRSPWPGLVVFYDGGTAWDRGRPRPGWKQDVGAGIDWPGGGHGYLRLDVGFPLNREPANRRAYVTGLIRFPF
;
A
#
# COMPACT_ATOMS: atom_id res chain seq x y z
N MET A 1 40.96 -6.36 -43.40
CA MET A 1 42.02 -7.35 -43.24
C MET A 1 41.35 -8.63 -42.78
N ASN A 2 40.86 -9.42 -43.64
CA ASN A 2 41.42 -10.57 -44.38
C ASN A 2 42.21 -11.53 -43.49
N ILE A 3 41.72 -12.74 -43.51
CA ILE A 3 42.27 -14.09 -43.85
C ILE A 3 41.82 -15.06 -42.75
N GLY A 4 41.29 -16.26 -42.93
CA GLY A 4 41.13 -17.11 -44.09
C GLY A 4 40.60 -18.48 -43.64
N ALA A 5 39.94 -19.13 -44.52
CA ALA A 5 39.40 -20.48 -44.41
C ALA A 5 40.52 -21.55 -44.44
N ALA A 6 40.27 -22.66 -43.75
CA ALA A 6 40.96 -23.92 -44.08
C ALA A 6 40.00 -25.09 -43.87
N SER A 7 39.58 -25.65 -45.00
CA SER A 7 38.91 -26.90 -45.14
C SER A 7 39.87 -28.06 -44.95
N TRP A 8 39.47 -29.11 -44.22
CA TRP A 8 40.07 -30.44 -44.34
C TRP A 8 38.97 -31.49 -44.53
N ALA A 9 38.90 -31.98 -45.73
CA ALA A 9 38.16 -33.16 -46.06
C ALA A 9 39.02 -34.39 -45.75
N VAL A 10 38.49 -35.32 -44.97
CA VAL A 10 39.08 -36.67 -44.87
C VAL A 10 38.00 -37.66 -45.27
N GLY A 11 38.25 -38.32 -46.41
CA GLY A 11 37.45 -39.43 -46.89
C GLY A 11 37.74 -40.68 -46.04
N VAL A 12 36.67 -41.38 -45.65
CA VAL A 12 36.75 -42.74 -45.10
C VAL A 12 35.95 -43.68 -45.97
N ALA A 13 36.61 -44.72 -46.41
CA ALA A 13 36.12 -45.77 -47.28
C ALA A 13 35.04 -46.63 -46.61
N LEU A 14 34.00 -46.93 -47.37
CA LEU A 14 32.98 -47.95 -47.07
C LEU A 14 33.59 -49.37 -47.16
N LEU A 15 33.63 -50.05 -46.03
CA LEU A 15 33.66 -51.51 -45.96
C LEU A 15 32.29 -51.99 -45.47
N ALA A 16 31.50 -52.49 -46.42
CA ALA A 16 30.26 -53.20 -46.16
C ALA A 16 30.57 -54.57 -45.56
N SER A 17 30.35 -54.72 -44.25
CA SER A 17 30.22 -56.03 -43.63
C SER A 17 28.73 -56.28 -43.33
N SER A 18 28.14 -57.20 -44.01
CA SER A 18 26.78 -57.74 -43.81
C SER A 18 26.71 -58.45 -42.46
N LEU A 19 26.15 -57.78 -41.44
CA LEU A 19 25.71 -58.46 -40.23
C LEU A 19 24.28 -58.99 -40.45
N PRO A 20 23.94 -60.17 -39.91
CA PRO A 20 22.61 -60.72 -40.03
C PRO A 20 21.60 -59.84 -39.31
N VAL A 21 20.52 -59.47 -39.99
CA VAL A 21 19.36 -58.81 -39.38
C VAL A 21 18.76 -59.80 -38.37
N ALA A 22 19.02 -59.55 -37.10
CA ALA A 22 18.27 -60.19 -36.05
C ALA A 22 16.80 -59.78 -36.19
N ALA A 23 15.93 -60.77 -36.42
CA ALA A 23 14.49 -60.56 -36.46
C ALA A 23 14.06 -59.84 -35.17
N GLN A 24 13.61 -58.60 -35.30
CA GLN A 24 12.94 -57.88 -34.22
C GLN A 24 11.72 -58.68 -33.81
N ALA A 25 11.71 -59.16 -32.58
CA ALA A 25 10.50 -59.73 -31.99
C ALA A 25 9.36 -58.71 -32.15
N PRO A 26 8.14 -59.13 -32.45
CA PRO A 26 7.00 -58.23 -32.63
C PRO A 26 6.87 -57.37 -31.35
N ALA A 27 6.90 -56.05 -31.50
CA ALA A 27 6.69 -55.10 -30.41
C ALA A 27 5.37 -55.47 -29.73
N ALA A 28 5.46 -55.89 -28.45
CA ALA A 28 4.27 -56.21 -27.67
C ALA A 28 3.26 -55.06 -27.79
N ALA A 29 2.04 -55.37 -28.17
CA ALA A 29 1.00 -54.35 -28.33
C ALA A 29 0.90 -53.53 -27.02
N ALA A 30 1.02 -52.21 -27.15
CA ALA A 30 1.00 -51.34 -25.97
C ALA A 30 -0.32 -51.54 -25.19
N PRO A 31 -0.26 -51.68 -23.86
CA PRO A 31 -1.41 -52.10 -23.05
C PRO A 31 -2.54 -51.04 -23.09
N VAL A 32 -3.78 -51.52 -23.09
CA VAL A 32 -4.98 -50.68 -23.12
C VAL A 32 -5.48 -50.45 -21.71
N VAL A 33 -5.68 -49.18 -21.35
CA VAL A 33 -6.25 -48.77 -20.05
C VAL A 33 -7.77 -48.99 -20.07
N ARG A 34 -8.29 -49.91 -19.27
CA ARG A 34 -9.74 -50.19 -19.16
C ARG A 34 -10.40 -49.35 -18.07
N SER A 35 -9.68 -49.11 -16.95
CA SER A 35 -10.16 -48.29 -15.84
C SER A 35 -9.01 -47.47 -15.23
N ILE A 36 -9.38 -46.36 -14.61
CA ILE A 36 -8.44 -45.48 -13.86
C ILE A 36 -8.97 -45.34 -12.45
N GLU A 37 -8.16 -45.70 -11.48
CA GLU A 37 -8.45 -45.52 -10.05
C GLU A 37 -7.47 -44.50 -9.44
N VAL A 38 -7.99 -43.64 -8.57
CA VAL A 38 -7.15 -42.70 -7.82
C VAL A 38 -7.59 -42.71 -6.38
N ARG A 39 -6.62 -42.87 -5.49
CA ARG A 39 -6.84 -42.90 -4.01
C ARG A 39 -5.98 -41.84 -3.33
N GLY A 40 -6.48 -41.30 -2.20
CA GLY A 40 -5.73 -40.38 -1.33
C GLY A 40 -5.77 -38.91 -1.76
N THR A 41 -6.43 -38.56 -2.87
CA THR A 41 -6.57 -37.19 -3.32
C THR A 41 -7.75 -36.47 -2.66
N THR A 42 -7.53 -35.20 -2.24
CA THR A 42 -8.58 -34.27 -1.82
C THR A 42 -8.65 -33.03 -2.75
N ALA A 43 -7.61 -32.80 -3.54
CA ALA A 43 -7.47 -31.62 -4.39
C ALA A 43 -8.04 -31.80 -5.80
N TYR A 44 -8.13 -33.03 -6.30
CA TYR A 44 -8.59 -33.34 -7.66
C TYR A 44 -9.68 -34.39 -7.70
N ASP A 45 -10.64 -34.21 -8.58
CA ASP A 45 -11.54 -35.26 -8.99
C ASP A 45 -10.90 -36.11 -10.11
N LEU A 46 -11.46 -37.31 -10.38
CA LEU A 46 -10.96 -38.22 -11.37
C LEU A 46 -10.90 -37.58 -12.78
N LYS A 47 -11.90 -36.78 -13.15
CA LYS A 47 -11.96 -36.13 -14.47
C LYS A 47 -10.83 -35.08 -14.63
N ALA A 48 -10.46 -34.39 -13.57
CA ALA A 48 -9.35 -33.45 -13.60
C ALA A 48 -8.02 -34.17 -13.78
N ILE A 49 -7.82 -35.31 -13.11
CA ILE A 49 -6.62 -36.13 -13.24
C ILE A 49 -6.51 -36.70 -14.65
N GLN A 50 -7.60 -37.24 -15.22
CA GLN A 50 -7.63 -37.73 -16.60
C GLN A 50 -7.23 -36.63 -17.60
N ARG A 51 -7.70 -35.40 -17.41
CA ARG A 51 -7.30 -34.24 -18.24
C ARG A 51 -5.82 -33.88 -18.09
N VAL A 52 -5.29 -33.95 -16.88
CA VAL A 52 -3.85 -33.66 -16.60
C VAL A 52 -2.98 -34.70 -17.29
N LEU A 53 -3.31 -35.97 -17.13
CA LEU A 53 -2.53 -37.11 -17.67
C LEU A 53 -2.76 -37.34 -19.16
N ARG A 54 -3.88 -36.85 -19.70
CA ARG A 54 -4.37 -37.13 -21.07
C ARG A 54 -4.54 -38.64 -21.32
N VAL A 55 -5.02 -39.35 -20.33
CA VAL A 55 -5.32 -40.79 -20.37
C VAL A 55 -6.78 -40.98 -19.99
N ASN A 56 -7.52 -41.73 -20.81
CA ASN A 56 -8.92 -42.07 -20.60
C ASN A 56 -9.11 -43.57 -20.69
N PRO A 57 -10.15 -44.14 -20.09
CA PRO A 57 -10.55 -45.53 -20.37
C PRO A 57 -10.72 -45.79 -21.86
N GLY A 58 -10.18 -46.87 -22.36
CA GLY A 58 -10.11 -47.21 -23.77
C GLY A 58 -8.85 -46.73 -24.50
N SER A 59 -8.02 -45.88 -23.89
CA SER A 59 -6.79 -45.38 -24.49
C SER A 59 -5.62 -46.37 -24.33
N THR A 60 -4.73 -46.39 -25.33
CA THR A 60 -3.46 -47.13 -25.23
C THR A 60 -2.47 -46.41 -24.35
N LEU A 61 -1.85 -47.11 -23.40
CA LEU A 61 -0.83 -46.57 -22.49
C LEU A 61 0.49 -46.40 -23.29
N ARG A 62 0.74 -45.18 -23.77
CA ARG A 62 1.92 -44.84 -24.58
C ARG A 62 3.12 -44.38 -23.79
N ARG A 63 2.92 -44.01 -22.55
CA ARG A 63 3.97 -43.51 -21.65
C ARG A 63 4.14 -44.45 -20.47
N PRO A 64 5.36 -44.59 -19.93
CA PRO A 64 5.59 -45.35 -18.71
C PRO A 64 4.78 -44.80 -17.56
N VAL A 65 4.25 -45.67 -16.71
CA VAL A 65 3.44 -45.27 -15.53
C VAL A 65 4.21 -44.35 -14.57
N PRO A 66 5.52 -44.56 -14.30
CA PRO A 66 6.29 -43.63 -13.48
C PRO A 66 6.30 -42.20 -14.03
N GLU A 67 6.39 -42.00 -15.34
CA GLU A 67 6.33 -40.64 -15.94
C GLU A 67 4.97 -39.98 -15.74
N LEU A 68 3.90 -40.75 -15.78
CA LEU A 68 2.54 -40.26 -15.51
C LEU A 68 2.39 -39.88 -14.04
N ALA A 69 2.95 -40.68 -13.13
CA ALA A 69 2.97 -40.39 -11.69
C ALA A 69 3.76 -39.12 -11.40
N GLU A 70 4.96 -38.96 -11.96
CA GLU A 70 5.75 -37.73 -11.86
C GLU A 70 5.05 -36.50 -12.45
N GLN A 71 4.34 -36.68 -13.58
CA GLN A 71 3.57 -35.58 -14.17
C GLN A 71 2.46 -35.11 -13.21
N LEU A 72 1.77 -36.06 -12.57
CA LEU A 72 0.72 -35.75 -11.61
C LEU A 72 1.31 -35.14 -10.35
N GLU A 73 2.43 -35.64 -9.83
CA GLU A 73 3.16 -35.09 -8.68
C GLU A 73 3.59 -33.65 -8.95
N ARG A 74 4.23 -33.37 -10.10
CA ARG A 74 4.57 -31.99 -10.51
C ARG A 74 3.34 -31.07 -10.56
N ARG A 75 2.18 -31.61 -10.94
CA ARG A 75 0.95 -30.81 -10.95
C ARG A 75 0.47 -30.47 -9.54
N TYR A 76 0.59 -31.40 -8.59
CA TYR A 76 0.33 -31.13 -7.17
C TYR A 76 1.27 -30.04 -6.61
N HIS A 77 2.57 -30.11 -6.93
CA HIS A 77 3.52 -29.08 -6.52
C HIS A 77 3.14 -27.69 -7.07
N ILE A 78 2.75 -27.61 -8.34
CA ILE A 78 2.27 -26.34 -8.94
C ILE A 78 1.00 -25.81 -8.26
N LEU A 79 0.13 -26.68 -7.77
CA LEU A 79 -1.05 -26.29 -6.99
C LEU A 79 -0.74 -25.91 -5.53
N GLY A 80 0.52 -25.95 -5.15
CA GLY A 80 0.97 -25.56 -3.81
C GLY A 80 0.88 -26.69 -2.76
N PHE A 81 1.04 -27.95 -3.18
CA PHE A 81 1.25 -29.11 -2.30
C PHE A 81 2.70 -29.60 -2.41
N PRO A 82 3.66 -28.91 -1.81
CA PRO A 82 5.09 -29.17 -2.03
C PRO A 82 5.58 -30.50 -1.46
N ALA A 83 4.80 -31.14 -0.58
CA ALA A 83 5.10 -32.45 0.01
C ALA A 83 4.38 -33.60 -0.69
N ALA A 84 3.63 -33.35 -1.74
CA ALA A 84 2.86 -34.39 -2.41
C ALA A 84 3.76 -35.43 -3.08
N ARG A 85 3.36 -36.70 -2.99
CA ARG A 85 3.97 -37.86 -3.64
C ARG A 85 2.90 -38.63 -4.40
N VAL A 86 3.26 -39.15 -5.54
CA VAL A 86 2.34 -39.92 -6.37
C VAL A 86 3.02 -41.21 -6.83
N GLU A 87 2.41 -42.33 -6.47
CA GLU A 87 2.81 -43.62 -6.97
C GLU A 87 1.80 -44.12 -8.02
N GLY A 88 2.28 -44.66 -9.09
CA GLY A 88 1.46 -45.21 -10.17
C GLY A 88 1.71 -46.70 -10.38
N LEU A 89 0.65 -47.45 -10.63
CA LEU A 89 0.68 -48.88 -10.90
C LEU A 89 -0.26 -49.21 -12.06
N PHE A 90 0.16 -50.10 -12.93
CA PHE A 90 -0.70 -50.63 -13.98
C PHE A 90 -0.80 -52.16 -13.84
N ASP A 91 -2.01 -52.66 -13.73
CA ASP A 91 -2.27 -54.08 -13.71
C ASP A 91 -2.66 -54.54 -15.15
N PRO A 92 -1.77 -55.32 -15.81
CA PRO A 92 -2.04 -55.79 -17.19
C PRO A 92 -3.20 -56.77 -17.24
N SER A 93 -3.53 -57.48 -16.19
CA SER A 93 -4.58 -58.48 -16.17
C SER A 93 -5.97 -57.88 -16.19
N THR A 94 -6.17 -56.79 -15.45
CA THR A 94 -7.44 -56.07 -15.40
C THR A 94 -7.48 -54.88 -16.37
N GLY A 95 -6.31 -54.38 -16.80
CA GLY A 95 -6.17 -53.13 -17.55
C GLY A 95 -6.39 -51.89 -16.68
N THR A 96 -6.20 -52.00 -15.37
CA THR A 96 -6.44 -50.92 -14.41
C THR A 96 -5.18 -50.10 -14.20
N LEU A 97 -5.27 -48.78 -14.41
CA LEU A 97 -4.24 -47.81 -14.07
C LEU A 97 -4.59 -47.16 -12.74
N SER A 98 -3.80 -47.43 -11.71
CA SER A 98 -4.03 -46.94 -10.33
C SER A 98 -3.00 -45.90 -9.95
N PHE A 99 -3.46 -44.79 -9.32
CA PHE A 99 -2.59 -43.81 -8.69
C PHE A 99 -2.91 -43.71 -7.19
N ILE A 100 -1.88 -43.80 -6.38
CA ILE A 100 -1.94 -43.53 -4.95
C ILE A 100 -1.30 -42.16 -4.73
N VAL A 101 -2.09 -41.21 -4.24
CA VAL A 101 -1.65 -39.84 -3.98
C VAL A 101 -1.52 -39.65 -2.47
N ASP A 102 -0.33 -39.37 -2.01
CA ASP A 102 -0.11 -38.79 -0.69
C ASP A 102 0.08 -37.27 -0.86
N GLU A 103 -0.90 -36.47 -0.42
CA GLU A 103 -0.82 -35.00 -0.49
C GLU A 103 0.18 -34.41 0.50
N GLY A 104 0.90 -35.25 1.25
CA GLY A 104 1.94 -34.87 2.21
C GLY A 104 1.36 -34.23 3.47
N ARG A 105 1.05 -35.05 4.46
CA ARG A 105 0.59 -34.55 5.77
C ARG A 105 1.76 -34.01 6.58
N LEU A 106 1.54 -32.89 7.24
CA LEU A 106 2.52 -32.28 8.16
C LEU A 106 2.68 -33.19 9.38
N GLY A 107 3.89 -33.66 9.63
CA GLY A 107 4.26 -34.39 10.85
C GLY A 107 4.80 -33.44 11.92
N THR A 108 5.91 -32.77 11.61
CA THR A 108 6.60 -31.87 12.54
C THR A 108 6.96 -30.54 11.87
N VAL A 109 7.04 -29.49 12.69
CA VAL A 109 7.53 -28.17 12.28
C VAL A 109 8.75 -27.83 13.14
N ALA A 110 9.84 -27.44 12.50
CA ALA A 110 11.05 -26.95 13.14
C ALA A 110 11.43 -25.58 12.56
N VAL A 111 12.17 -24.80 13.32
CA VAL A 111 12.70 -23.52 12.88
C VAL A 111 14.22 -23.56 13.02
N ASP A 112 14.91 -23.51 11.91
CA ASP A 112 16.37 -23.43 11.87
C ASP A 112 16.83 -21.99 12.05
N GLY A 113 17.92 -21.79 12.83
CA GLY A 113 18.49 -20.47 13.12
C GLY A 113 17.87 -19.73 14.31
N LEU A 114 16.97 -20.39 15.06
CA LEU A 114 16.40 -19.89 16.31
C LEU A 114 16.48 -20.96 17.40
N GLU A 115 16.61 -20.54 18.67
CA GLU A 115 16.74 -21.43 19.80
C GLU A 115 15.86 -21.02 20.99
N GLY A 116 15.51 -21.97 21.84
CA GLY A 116 14.86 -21.81 23.14
C GLY A 116 13.50 -21.09 23.06
N ASP A 117 13.27 -20.15 23.96
CA ASP A 117 11.99 -19.43 24.07
C ASP A 117 11.60 -18.69 22.79
N THR A 118 12.57 -18.27 21.98
CA THR A 118 12.30 -17.58 20.71
C THR A 118 11.71 -18.54 19.70
N GLU A 119 12.28 -19.73 19.56
CA GLU A 119 11.75 -20.79 18.69
C GLU A 119 10.33 -21.19 19.10
N ALA A 120 10.12 -21.47 20.38
CA ALA A 120 8.81 -21.85 20.91
C ALA A 120 7.73 -20.80 20.64
N ARG A 121 8.05 -19.53 20.78
CA ARG A 121 7.13 -18.42 20.46
C ARG A 121 6.85 -18.30 18.96
N VAL A 122 7.87 -18.48 18.13
CA VAL A 122 7.71 -18.46 16.66
C VAL A 122 6.81 -19.61 16.24
N LEU A 123 7.03 -20.83 16.71
CA LEU A 123 6.18 -21.99 16.42
C LEU A 123 4.72 -21.74 16.81
N LYS A 124 4.49 -21.15 18.00
CA LYS A 124 3.14 -20.79 18.44
C LYS A 124 2.46 -19.77 17.51
N VAL A 125 3.18 -18.79 17.00
CA VAL A 125 2.64 -17.78 16.07
C VAL A 125 2.38 -18.36 14.68
N LEU A 126 3.23 -19.26 14.23
CA LEU A 126 3.07 -19.92 12.93
C LEU A 126 1.76 -20.74 12.88
N ASP A 127 1.33 -21.34 14.01
CA ASP A 127 0.09 -22.15 14.14
C ASP A 127 -0.09 -23.15 12.97
N LEU A 128 0.99 -23.82 12.60
CA LEU A 128 0.98 -24.90 11.61
C LEU A 128 0.73 -26.21 12.35
N ARG A 129 -0.42 -26.83 12.06
CA ARG A 129 -0.89 -28.00 12.83
C ARG A 129 -0.53 -29.30 12.15
N PRO A 130 0.08 -30.27 12.85
CA PRO A 130 0.30 -31.62 12.33
C PRO A 130 -0.99 -32.30 11.87
N GLY A 131 -0.86 -33.27 10.96
CA GLY A 131 -1.97 -34.08 10.44
C GLY A 131 -2.71 -33.47 9.23
N LYS A 132 -2.48 -32.22 8.88
CA LYS A 132 -3.08 -31.58 7.68
C LYS A 132 -2.13 -31.64 6.48
N PRO A 133 -2.64 -31.65 5.22
CA PRO A 133 -1.78 -31.51 4.06
C PRO A 133 -0.96 -30.22 4.11
N VAL A 134 0.32 -30.31 3.76
CA VAL A 134 1.21 -29.15 3.68
C VAL A 134 0.88 -28.33 2.45
N LYS A 135 0.42 -27.10 2.63
CA LYS A 135 0.11 -26.19 1.52
C LYS A 135 1.01 -24.94 1.58
N GLU A 136 1.57 -24.59 0.43
CA GLU A 136 2.45 -23.41 0.32
C GLU A 136 1.77 -22.11 0.78
N ARG A 137 0.47 -21.95 0.49
CA ARG A 137 -0.33 -20.80 0.96
C ARG A 137 -0.42 -20.73 2.48
N ASP A 138 -0.44 -21.91 3.17
CA ASP A 138 -0.57 -21.96 4.62
C ASP A 138 0.78 -21.61 5.26
N ILE A 139 1.90 -22.06 4.66
CA ILE A 139 3.27 -21.66 5.04
C ILE A 139 3.46 -20.15 4.82
N SER A 140 3.12 -19.65 3.65
CA SER A 140 3.22 -18.21 3.33
C SER A 140 2.36 -17.35 4.23
N GLY A 141 1.14 -17.83 4.55
CA GLY A 141 0.24 -17.18 5.51
C GLY A 141 0.79 -17.17 6.93
N ALA A 142 1.43 -18.25 7.35
CA ALA A 142 2.09 -18.34 8.66
C ALA A 142 3.29 -17.39 8.77
N LEU A 143 4.14 -17.35 7.74
CA LEU A 143 5.27 -16.41 7.68
C LEU A 143 4.80 -14.94 7.63
N ALA A 144 3.71 -14.65 6.91
CA ALA A 144 3.13 -13.30 6.89
C ALA A 144 2.55 -12.90 8.27
N ARG A 145 1.95 -13.84 9.03
CA ARG A 145 1.54 -13.59 10.42
C ARG A 145 2.74 -13.29 11.31
N LEU A 146 3.81 -14.08 11.18
CA LEU A 146 5.04 -13.87 11.93
C LEU A 146 5.66 -12.51 11.62
N ASP A 147 5.77 -12.13 10.34
CA ASP A 147 6.28 -10.82 9.91
C ASP A 147 5.44 -9.68 10.49
N LYS A 148 4.13 -9.80 10.41
CA LYS A 148 3.19 -8.82 10.98
C LYS A 148 3.33 -8.67 12.49
N LEU A 149 3.37 -9.77 13.23
CA LEU A 149 3.43 -9.76 14.70
C LEU A 149 4.81 -9.39 15.24
N SER A 150 5.88 -9.72 14.52
CA SER A 150 7.24 -9.37 14.90
C SER A 150 7.70 -8.00 14.38
N GLY A 151 6.93 -7.35 13.46
CA GLY A 151 7.33 -6.10 12.80
C GLY A 151 8.47 -6.27 11.82
N GLY A 152 8.67 -7.48 11.33
CA GLY A 152 9.77 -7.80 10.45
C GLY A 152 11.07 -8.16 11.18
N ALA A 153 10.98 -8.65 12.42
CA ALA A 153 12.15 -9.10 13.20
C ALA A 153 12.81 -10.35 12.61
N PHE A 154 12.08 -11.15 11.85
CA PHE A 154 12.58 -12.38 11.26
C PHE A 154 12.72 -12.25 9.75
N VAL A 155 13.78 -12.82 9.21
CA VAL A 155 14.05 -12.91 7.77
C VAL A 155 14.40 -14.32 7.40
N SER A 156 13.98 -14.73 6.22
CA SER A 156 14.43 -15.97 5.64
C SER A 156 15.93 -15.94 5.35
N THR A 157 16.60 -17.06 5.60
CA THR A 157 17.99 -17.30 5.24
C THR A 157 18.14 -18.13 3.97
N ALA A 158 17.01 -18.64 3.43
CA ALA A 158 16.98 -19.49 2.24
C ALA A 158 15.85 -19.07 1.28
N THR A 159 15.95 -19.53 0.03
CA THR A 159 14.92 -19.38 -1.00
C THR A 159 14.70 -20.74 -1.68
N PRO A 160 13.55 -21.40 -1.49
CA PRO A 160 12.40 -21.00 -0.66
C PRO A 160 12.74 -20.91 0.84
N PRO A 161 11.90 -20.24 1.67
CA PRO A 161 12.18 -20.02 3.09
C PRO A 161 12.00 -21.27 3.96
N TYR A 162 11.84 -22.43 3.36
CA TYR A 162 11.59 -23.68 4.02
C TYR A 162 12.15 -24.86 3.23
N THR A 163 12.41 -25.97 3.94
CA THR A 163 12.63 -27.30 3.38
C THR A 163 11.57 -28.26 3.89
N ILE A 164 11.25 -29.27 3.08
CA ILE A 164 10.31 -30.32 3.43
C ILE A 164 11.00 -31.66 3.20
N GLU A 165 11.05 -32.46 4.25
CA GLU A 165 11.64 -33.80 4.23
C GLU A 165 10.58 -34.84 4.59
N PRO A 166 10.57 -36.03 3.97
CA PRO A 166 9.70 -37.12 4.38
C PRO A 166 10.10 -37.59 5.80
N GLY A 167 9.12 -37.87 6.62
CA GLY A 167 9.32 -38.40 7.97
C GLY A 167 8.35 -39.53 8.28
N PRO A 168 8.59 -40.31 9.34
CA PRO A 168 7.79 -41.50 9.66
C PRO A 168 6.33 -41.18 10.05
N GLU A 169 6.08 -39.99 10.59
CA GLU A 169 4.74 -39.54 11.01
C GLU A 169 4.17 -38.45 10.06
N GLY A 170 4.75 -38.27 8.89
CA GLY A 170 4.42 -37.23 7.94
C GLY A 170 5.61 -36.32 7.59
N ALA A 171 5.39 -35.33 6.77
CA ALA A 171 6.43 -34.41 6.31
C ALA A 171 6.98 -33.55 7.46
N LYS A 172 8.30 -33.46 7.60
CA LYS A 172 9.00 -32.50 8.45
C LYS A 172 9.19 -31.20 7.69
N LEU A 173 8.56 -30.14 8.15
CA LEU A 173 8.72 -28.79 7.62
C LEU A 173 9.77 -28.04 8.47
N THR A 174 10.89 -27.65 7.86
CA THR A 174 11.91 -26.82 8.52
C THR A 174 11.88 -25.43 7.90
N LEU A 175 11.62 -24.41 8.71
CA LEU A 175 11.65 -23.01 8.32
C LEU A 175 13.02 -22.42 8.60
N HIS A 176 13.67 -21.81 7.60
CA HIS A 176 14.99 -21.20 7.72
C HIS A 176 14.86 -19.71 8.05
N LEU A 177 14.96 -19.36 9.32
CA LEU A 177 14.73 -18.01 9.81
C LEU A 177 15.92 -17.49 10.60
N ARG A 178 16.25 -16.23 10.40
CA ARG A 178 17.21 -15.50 11.22
C ARG A 178 16.57 -14.26 11.82
N ARG A 179 16.82 -14.03 13.08
CA ARG A 179 16.42 -12.81 13.77
C ARG A 179 17.40 -11.68 13.45
N ARG A 180 16.87 -10.49 13.24
CA ARG A 180 17.64 -9.26 13.12
C ARG A 180 17.47 -8.39 14.36
N ALA A 181 18.57 -7.70 14.78
CA ALA A 181 18.52 -6.74 15.88
C ALA A 181 17.90 -5.41 15.46
N ALA A 182 18.10 -5.01 14.22
CA ALA A 182 17.58 -3.75 13.68
C ALA A 182 17.26 -3.86 12.20
N ARG A 183 16.41 -2.94 11.72
CA ARG A 183 16.09 -2.77 10.30
C ARG A 183 16.14 -1.29 9.95
N LEU A 184 17.06 -0.90 9.11
CA LEU A 184 17.16 0.45 8.55
C LEU A 184 16.43 0.51 7.20
N ARG A 185 15.62 1.54 7.01
CA ARG A 185 15.00 1.89 5.74
C ARG A 185 15.37 3.34 5.40
N LEU A 186 15.95 3.53 4.23
CA LEU A 186 16.23 4.84 3.66
C LEU A 186 15.29 5.07 2.48
N ARG A 187 14.78 6.28 2.35
CA ARG A 187 13.93 6.67 1.22
C ARG A 187 14.30 8.09 0.79
N PRO A 188 14.34 8.38 -0.51
CA PRO A 188 14.37 9.74 -1.00
C PRO A 188 13.05 10.44 -0.61
N GLY A 189 13.07 11.74 -0.44
CA GLY A 189 11.93 12.56 -0.05
C GLY A 189 12.07 13.15 1.35
N GLY A 190 11.63 14.39 1.48
CA GLY A 190 11.64 15.15 2.72
C GLY A 190 10.47 14.81 3.65
N PRO A 191 10.17 15.71 4.60
CA PRO A 191 9.00 15.61 5.46
C PRO A 191 7.71 15.40 4.64
N ALA A 192 6.78 14.64 5.19
CA ALA A 192 5.54 14.27 4.50
C ALA A 192 4.67 15.49 4.09
N THR A 193 4.88 16.63 4.74
CA THR A 193 4.22 17.91 4.45
C THR A 193 4.85 18.68 3.30
N ALA A 194 6.11 18.39 2.95
CA ALA A 194 6.82 19.10 1.90
C ALA A 194 6.46 18.54 0.52
N SER A 195 5.99 19.40 -0.37
CA SER A 195 5.92 19.12 -1.81
C SER A 195 7.32 19.16 -2.40
N LEU A 196 7.54 18.47 -3.54
CA LEU A 196 8.80 18.54 -4.28
C LEU A 196 9.15 19.97 -4.69
N TYR A 197 8.12 20.79 -4.91
CA TYR A 197 8.24 22.20 -5.23
C TYR A 197 7.15 23.01 -4.54
N ASN A 198 7.52 24.14 -3.95
CA ASN A 198 6.59 25.10 -3.39
C ASN A 198 7.14 26.53 -3.50
N ARG A 199 6.26 27.54 -3.36
CA ARG A 199 6.63 28.96 -3.54
C ARG A 199 7.55 29.54 -2.47
N VAL A 200 7.74 28.82 -1.35
CA VAL A 200 8.61 29.24 -0.25
C VAL A 200 10.00 28.64 -0.37
N ASP A 201 10.09 27.34 -0.63
CA ASP A 201 11.37 26.64 -0.65
C ASP A 201 11.91 26.42 -2.09
N GLY A 202 11.07 26.68 -3.12
CA GLY A 202 11.36 26.31 -4.49
C GLY A 202 11.42 24.81 -4.64
N LEU A 203 12.42 24.31 -5.37
CA LEU A 203 12.74 22.88 -5.40
C LEU A 203 13.16 22.44 -3.98
N ASN A 204 12.57 21.38 -3.49
CA ASN A 204 12.75 20.87 -2.14
C ASN A 204 13.13 19.39 -2.19
N LEU A 205 14.42 19.10 -2.03
CA LEU A 205 14.94 17.75 -2.06
C LEU A 205 15.28 17.28 -0.64
N GLY A 206 14.98 16.04 -0.36
CA GLY A 206 15.22 15.50 0.96
C GLY A 206 15.38 13.99 0.99
N ALA A 207 15.64 13.51 2.20
CA ALA A 207 15.74 12.09 2.50
C ALA A 207 15.08 11.79 3.85
N SER A 208 14.64 10.56 4.00
CA SER A 208 14.10 10.04 5.25
C SER A 208 14.74 8.72 5.62
N ALA A 209 14.97 8.55 6.91
CA ALA A 209 15.48 7.32 7.50
C ALA A 209 14.50 6.82 8.57
N ARG A 210 14.32 5.50 8.65
CA ARG A 210 13.60 4.85 9.73
C ARG A 210 14.36 3.62 10.17
N THR A 211 14.63 3.53 11.46
CA THR A 211 15.24 2.37 12.09
C THR A 211 14.23 1.71 13.01
N THR A 212 14.01 0.41 12.81
CA THR A 212 13.24 -0.43 13.73
C THR A 212 14.24 -1.22 14.57
N LEU A 213 14.18 -1.07 15.87
CA LEU A 213 15.00 -1.78 16.87
C LEU A 213 14.16 -2.89 17.46
N PHE A 214 14.58 -4.13 17.33
CA PHE A 214 13.84 -5.30 17.81
C PHE A 214 14.35 -5.71 19.19
N ASN A 215 13.41 -5.99 20.10
CA ASN A 215 13.76 -6.53 21.40
C ASN A 215 14.36 -7.94 21.22
N PRO A 216 15.50 -8.29 21.88
CA PRO A 216 16.13 -9.60 21.72
C PRO A 216 15.30 -10.78 22.28
N VAL A 217 14.40 -10.53 23.21
CA VAL A 217 13.66 -11.58 23.92
C VAL A 217 12.18 -11.66 23.53
N SER A 218 11.57 -10.54 23.14
CA SER A 218 10.15 -10.46 22.79
C SER A 218 9.94 -10.04 21.34
N PHE A 219 8.70 -10.10 20.85
CA PHE A 219 8.36 -9.55 19.52
C PHE A 219 8.18 -8.03 19.53
N ASP A 220 8.47 -7.38 20.64
CA ASP A 220 8.41 -5.94 20.76
C ASP A 220 9.50 -5.24 19.94
N HIS A 221 9.21 -4.04 19.52
CA HIS A 221 10.17 -3.19 18.85
C HIS A 221 9.94 -1.72 19.23
N ALA A 222 10.93 -0.92 18.96
CA ALA A 222 10.82 0.54 18.95
C ALA A 222 11.27 1.06 17.58
N GLU A 223 10.76 2.19 17.18
CA GLU A 223 11.14 2.83 15.93
C GLU A 223 11.72 4.20 16.21
N ALA A 224 12.82 4.53 15.55
CA ALA A 224 13.33 5.88 15.43
C ALA A 224 13.24 6.31 13.97
N TYR A 225 12.91 7.56 13.72
CA TYR A 225 12.81 8.08 12.37
C TYR A 225 13.32 9.51 12.28
N GLY A 226 13.77 9.87 11.09
CA GLY A 226 14.16 11.22 10.77
C GLY A 226 13.91 11.55 9.32
N HIS A 227 13.76 12.83 9.04
CA HIS A 227 13.78 13.38 7.70
C HIS A 227 14.53 14.69 7.69
N VAL A 228 15.12 14.97 6.57
CA VAL A 228 15.70 16.27 6.25
C VAL A 228 15.31 16.62 4.82
N ALA A 229 15.05 17.89 4.56
CA ALA A 229 14.87 18.42 3.23
C ALA A 229 15.52 19.78 3.12
N TYR A 230 16.04 20.12 1.95
CA TYR A 230 16.67 21.40 1.65
C TYR A 230 15.91 22.13 0.57
N GLY A 231 15.44 23.33 0.90
CA GLY A 231 14.77 24.25 -0.03
C GLY A 231 15.81 25.10 -0.76
N PHE A 232 15.92 24.91 -2.08
CA PHE A 232 16.97 25.55 -2.88
C PHE A 232 16.77 27.06 -3.06
N SER A 233 15.50 27.53 -3.07
CA SER A 233 15.23 28.97 -3.17
C SER A 233 15.26 29.67 -1.82
N SER A 234 14.81 29.02 -0.77
CA SER A 234 14.87 29.55 0.60
C SER A 234 16.25 29.44 1.26
N HIS A 235 17.13 28.57 0.73
CA HIS A 235 18.40 28.19 1.34
C HIS A 235 18.26 27.70 2.78
N LYS A 236 17.20 26.96 3.08
CA LYS A 236 16.90 26.45 4.44
C LYS A 236 16.78 24.94 4.44
N ALA A 237 17.41 24.33 5.45
CA ALA A 237 17.14 22.93 5.79
C ALA A 237 15.92 22.85 6.71
N ARG A 238 15.06 21.86 6.46
CA ARG A 238 13.89 21.52 7.27
C ARG A 238 14.00 20.06 7.69
N TYR A 239 13.62 19.77 8.92
CA TYR A 239 13.80 18.42 9.45
C TYR A 239 12.75 18.04 10.49
N ALA A 240 12.60 16.73 10.67
CA ALA A 240 11.91 16.16 11.81
C ALA A 240 12.66 14.91 12.27
N VAL A 241 12.69 14.69 13.58
CA VAL A 241 13.27 13.52 14.21
C VAL A 241 12.33 13.05 15.33
N GLY A 242 12.10 11.75 15.40
CA GLY A 242 11.19 11.21 16.37
C GLY A 242 11.41 9.75 16.67
N ALA A 243 10.71 9.30 17.72
CA ALA A 243 10.69 7.92 18.14
C ALA A 243 9.26 7.47 18.43
N LEU A 244 9.04 6.16 18.27
CA LEU A 244 7.75 5.51 18.44
C LEU A 244 7.93 4.16 19.12
N LYS A 245 7.07 3.84 20.08
CA LYS A 245 6.98 2.55 20.74
C LYS A 245 5.57 1.99 20.62
N PRO A 246 5.32 1.02 19.71
CA PRO A 246 4.11 0.20 19.76
C PRO A 246 4.19 -0.78 20.94
N PHE A 247 3.04 -1.08 21.57
CA PHE A 247 2.97 -2.03 22.67
C PHE A 247 1.57 -2.63 22.84
N GLY A 248 1.45 -3.57 23.76
CA GLY A 248 0.21 -4.31 24.02
C GLY A 248 -0.01 -5.50 23.09
N PRO A 249 -1.03 -6.35 23.37
CA PRO A 249 -1.43 -7.42 22.49
C PRO A 249 -1.69 -6.88 21.09
N ASP A 250 -1.21 -7.58 20.05
CA ASP A 250 -1.35 -7.14 18.64
C ASP A 250 -0.92 -5.70 18.38
N ARG A 251 -0.11 -5.10 19.27
CA ARG A 251 0.36 -3.70 19.19
C ARG A 251 -0.79 -2.72 19.07
N GLN A 252 -1.80 -2.91 19.85
CA GLN A 252 -2.99 -2.07 19.83
C GLN A 252 -2.75 -0.65 20.38
N PHE A 253 -1.63 -0.42 21.06
CA PHE A 253 -1.23 0.91 21.56
C PHE A 253 0.08 1.36 20.93
N ALA A 254 0.25 2.66 20.81
CA ALA A 254 1.50 3.27 20.40
C ALA A 254 1.66 4.63 21.07
N VAL A 255 2.87 4.93 21.54
CA VAL A 255 3.27 6.24 22.02
C VAL A 255 4.48 6.71 21.25
N GLY A 256 4.59 8.01 21.06
CA GLY A 256 5.74 8.56 20.36
C GLY A 256 5.96 10.04 20.68
N TYR A 257 7.12 10.51 20.24
CA TYR A 257 7.55 11.88 20.36
C TYR A 257 8.31 12.29 19.09
N GLU A 258 8.14 13.56 18.71
CA GLU A 258 8.82 14.15 17.56
C GLU A 258 9.24 15.58 17.87
N TYR A 259 10.45 15.96 17.45
CA TYR A 259 10.92 17.31 17.34
C TYR A 259 11.05 17.69 15.86
N HIS A 260 10.68 18.91 15.50
CA HIS A 260 10.70 19.33 14.11
C HIS A 260 10.91 20.84 13.90
N ASP A 261 11.40 21.17 12.70
CA ASP A 261 11.43 22.51 12.10
C ASP A 261 11.02 22.37 10.64
N LEU A 262 9.79 22.74 10.32
CA LEU A 262 9.15 22.43 9.04
C LEU A 262 8.66 23.69 8.33
N THR A 263 8.72 23.66 6.99
CA THR A 263 7.80 24.41 6.13
C THR A 263 6.53 23.58 6.03
N ASP A 264 5.47 24.02 6.69
CA ASP A 264 4.22 23.29 6.88
C ASP A 264 3.03 24.07 6.32
N ASN A 265 1.90 23.40 6.19
CA ASN A 265 0.61 23.97 5.78
C ASN A 265 -0.54 23.25 6.49
N ASP A 266 -1.70 23.88 6.55
CA ASP A 266 -2.91 23.31 7.15
C ASP A 266 -3.97 22.91 6.12
N ASP A 267 -3.58 22.84 4.86
CA ASP A 267 -4.47 22.53 3.73
C ASP A 267 -4.73 21.03 3.53
N ALA A 268 -4.33 20.23 4.45
CA ALA A 268 -4.39 18.79 4.32
C ALA A 268 -5.82 18.23 4.24
N PHE A 269 -6.82 18.89 4.89
CA PHE A 269 -8.24 18.51 4.75
C PHE A 269 -8.76 18.67 3.32
N ARG A 270 -8.11 19.51 2.50
CA ARG A 270 -8.45 19.74 1.10
C ARG A 270 -8.03 18.58 0.19
N ARG A 271 -7.02 17.81 0.60
CA ARG A 271 -6.47 16.73 -0.23
C ARG A 271 -7.49 15.61 -0.40
N ARG A 272 -7.68 15.20 -1.64
CA ARG A 272 -8.47 14.02 -2.01
C ARG A 272 -7.58 12.78 -2.00
N THR A 273 -8.16 11.64 -2.34
CA THR A 273 -7.47 10.37 -2.49
C THR A 273 -6.20 10.46 -3.35
N VAL A 274 -6.28 11.23 -4.43
CA VAL A 274 -5.20 11.37 -5.42
C VAL A 274 -4.03 12.18 -4.88
N GLU A 275 -4.32 13.27 -4.18
CA GLU A 275 -3.31 14.14 -3.60
C GLU A 275 -2.63 13.52 -2.38
N ASP A 276 -3.23 12.50 -1.77
CA ASP A 276 -2.69 11.78 -0.62
C ASP A 276 -1.79 10.60 -1.00
N LEU A 277 -1.67 10.26 -2.29
CA LEU A 277 -0.82 9.16 -2.72
C LEU A 277 0.65 9.41 -2.32
N PRO A 278 1.39 8.38 -1.89
CA PRO A 278 2.80 8.52 -1.55
C PRO A 278 3.62 8.92 -2.79
N GLY A 279 4.67 9.72 -2.56
CA GLY A 279 5.56 10.21 -3.60
C GLY A 279 5.65 11.74 -3.64
N SER A 280 6.61 12.23 -4.41
CA SER A 280 6.82 13.66 -4.62
C SER A 280 5.80 14.23 -5.59
N ARG A 281 5.28 15.42 -5.31
CA ARG A 281 4.17 16.05 -6.05
C ARG A 281 4.54 17.42 -6.58
N ILE A 282 4.02 17.72 -7.76
CA ILE A 282 4.02 19.05 -8.35
C ILE A 282 2.58 19.39 -8.71
N TYR A 283 2.07 20.48 -8.15
CA TYR A 283 0.76 21.02 -8.49
C TYR A 283 0.88 22.04 -9.62
N PHE A 284 -0.04 22.04 -10.58
CA PHE A 284 -0.08 23.07 -11.61
C PHE A 284 -0.47 24.43 -11.03
N ASN A 285 -1.31 24.44 -10.00
CA ASN A 285 -1.64 25.62 -9.22
C ASN A 285 -1.42 25.32 -7.74
N ILE A 286 -0.47 25.99 -7.12
CA ILE A 286 -0.18 25.83 -5.69
C ILE A 286 -1.35 26.43 -4.90
N PHE A 287 -2.05 25.58 -4.15
CA PHE A 287 -3.16 25.98 -3.29
C PHE A 287 -2.77 26.04 -1.81
N GLU A 288 -1.62 25.53 -1.47
CA GLU A 288 -1.12 25.44 -0.10
C GLU A 288 -0.51 26.77 0.33
N ASP A 289 -0.85 27.22 1.54
CA ASP A 289 -0.24 28.38 2.20
C ASP A 289 0.73 27.88 3.25
N TYR A 290 1.96 28.36 3.17
CA TYR A 290 3.07 27.81 3.94
C TYR A 290 3.46 28.72 5.09
N TYR A 291 3.82 28.09 6.22
CA TYR A 291 4.38 28.73 7.40
C TYR A 291 5.49 27.86 7.97
N ARG A 292 6.36 28.47 8.76
CA ARG A 292 7.32 27.73 9.57
C ARG A 292 6.63 27.25 10.83
N ARG A 293 6.77 25.96 11.12
CA ARG A 293 6.37 25.33 12.37
C ARG A 293 7.59 24.67 12.99
N ARG A 294 8.03 25.18 14.16
CA ARG A 294 9.16 24.63 14.89
C ARG A 294 8.74 24.28 16.30
N GLY A 295 8.98 23.07 16.72
CA GLY A 295 8.60 22.62 18.04
C GLY A 295 8.61 21.12 18.19
N HIS A 296 7.73 20.63 19.03
CA HIS A 296 7.65 19.23 19.34
C HIS A 296 6.21 18.76 19.56
N GLN A 297 6.01 17.48 19.38
CA GLN A 297 4.75 16.81 19.65
C GLN A 297 4.96 15.47 20.33
N ALA A 298 4.13 15.19 21.32
CA ALA A 298 3.98 13.86 21.90
C ALA A 298 2.62 13.30 21.48
N TYR A 299 2.56 12.00 21.24
CA TYR A 299 1.31 11.39 20.79
C TYR A 299 1.11 9.99 21.36
N ALA A 300 -0.16 9.64 21.54
CA ALA A 300 -0.61 8.32 21.95
C ALA A 300 -1.79 7.89 21.09
N PHE A 301 -1.76 6.63 20.63
CA PHE A 301 -2.81 6.04 19.81
C PHE A 301 -3.25 4.70 20.39
N ALA A 302 -4.53 4.38 20.21
CA ALA A 302 -5.09 3.09 20.54
C ALA A 302 -5.95 2.56 19.38
N ARG A 303 -5.82 1.26 19.09
CA ARG A 303 -6.71 0.52 18.21
C ARG A 303 -7.72 -0.23 19.07
N ALA A 304 -8.90 0.30 19.22
CA ALA A 304 -9.94 -0.41 19.96
C ALA A 304 -10.43 -1.66 19.21
N THR A 305 -10.41 -1.60 17.88
CA THR A 305 -10.70 -2.76 17.00
C THR A 305 -9.82 -2.68 15.75
N SER A 306 -9.87 -3.70 14.89
CA SER A 306 -9.23 -3.65 13.56
C SER A 306 -9.80 -2.55 12.64
N ARG A 307 -10.93 -1.95 13.01
CA ARG A 307 -11.64 -0.93 12.22
C ARG A 307 -11.70 0.43 12.90
N PHE A 308 -11.36 0.52 14.17
CA PHE A 308 -11.50 1.77 14.94
C PHE A 308 -10.21 2.12 15.68
N GLN A 309 -9.76 3.33 15.50
CA GLN A 309 -8.56 3.89 16.09
C GLN A 309 -8.86 5.27 16.67
N ILE A 310 -8.32 5.53 17.86
CA ILE A 310 -8.34 6.83 18.50
C ILE A 310 -6.91 7.26 18.83
N GLY A 311 -6.70 8.55 19.02
CA GLY A 311 -5.42 9.09 19.44
C GLY A 311 -5.53 10.48 20.01
N ALA A 312 -4.50 10.86 20.71
CA ALA A 312 -4.31 12.23 21.20
C ALA A 312 -2.87 12.67 20.92
N LEU A 313 -2.73 13.93 20.53
CA LEU A 313 -1.44 14.57 20.28
C LEU A 313 -1.38 15.84 21.13
N TRP A 314 -0.34 15.98 21.90
CA TRP A 314 0.04 17.27 22.50
C TRP A 314 1.08 17.92 21.60
N ARG A 315 0.86 19.19 21.26
CA ARG A 315 1.71 19.98 20.39
C ARG A 315 2.19 21.24 21.10
N SER A 316 3.43 21.58 20.87
CA SER A 316 4.04 22.84 21.36
C SER A 316 4.95 23.37 20.26
N ASP A 317 4.42 24.30 19.47
CA ASP A 317 5.04 24.78 18.24
C ASP A 317 5.10 26.31 18.22
N ASP A 318 6.20 26.86 17.70
CA ASP A 318 6.32 28.25 17.30
C ASP A 318 5.97 28.41 15.83
N TYR A 319 5.04 29.30 15.52
CA TYR A 319 4.56 29.61 14.17
C TYR A 319 5.18 30.92 13.69
N ARG A 320 5.67 30.91 12.44
CA ARG A 320 6.18 32.10 11.76
C ARG A 320 5.77 32.14 10.30
N SER A 321 5.48 33.32 9.80
CA SER A 321 5.24 33.60 8.40
C SER A 321 6.50 33.34 7.57
N LEU A 322 6.32 32.89 6.33
CA LEU A 322 7.41 32.62 5.41
C LEU A 322 7.27 33.49 4.17
N PRO A 323 8.36 34.11 3.69
CA PRO A 323 8.35 34.89 2.46
C PRO A 323 8.27 33.96 1.23
N VAL A 324 7.75 34.49 0.13
CA VAL A 324 7.82 33.85 -1.19
C VAL A 324 9.20 34.05 -1.76
N THR A 325 9.90 32.94 -2.06
CA THR A 325 11.25 32.97 -2.65
C THR A 325 11.30 32.41 -4.06
N ALA A 326 10.27 31.70 -4.48
CA ALA A 326 10.18 31.05 -5.78
C ALA A 326 8.86 31.39 -6.49
N ASN A 327 8.79 31.11 -7.79
CA ASN A 327 7.56 31.26 -8.57
C ASN A 327 6.54 30.17 -8.20
N ASP A 328 5.26 30.40 -8.52
CA ASP A 328 4.18 29.45 -8.21
C ASP A 328 4.27 28.15 -9.01
N GLN A 329 4.93 28.20 -10.17
CA GLN A 329 5.05 27.04 -11.07
C GLN A 329 6.48 26.91 -11.60
N ILE A 330 6.93 25.67 -11.74
CA ILE A 330 8.27 25.37 -12.28
C ILE A 330 8.37 25.69 -13.78
N LEU A 331 7.31 25.48 -14.56
CA LEU A 331 7.39 25.37 -16.01
C LEU A 331 6.55 26.39 -16.80
N PHE A 332 5.53 27.03 -16.22
CA PHE A 332 4.50 27.72 -17.01
C PHE A 332 4.13 29.13 -16.53
N SER A 333 4.69 29.61 -15.45
CA SER A 333 4.36 30.94 -14.94
C SER A 333 5.52 31.58 -14.18
N ASN A 334 5.76 32.85 -14.48
CA ASN A 334 6.65 33.72 -13.69
C ASN A 334 5.89 34.45 -12.58
N GLU A 335 4.62 34.14 -12.36
CA GLU A 335 3.83 34.72 -11.28
C GLU A 335 4.30 34.25 -9.92
N ARG A 336 4.33 35.18 -8.98
CA ARG A 336 4.59 34.93 -7.57
C ARG A 336 3.35 35.28 -6.78
N THR A 337 2.54 34.27 -6.47
CA THR A 337 1.38 34.49 -5.64
C THR A 337 1.81 34.71 -4.18
N ARG A 338 1.23 35.69 -3.53
CA ARG A 338 1.54 36.04 -2.15
C ARG A 338 1.24 34.86 -1.23
N ASN A 339 2.22 34.51 -0.38
CA ASN A 339 1.99 33.58 0.73
C ASN A 339 1.35 34.34 1.88
N PRO A 340 0.13 34.01 2.32
CA PRO A 340 -0.55 34.75 3.38
C PRO A 340 0.25 34.72 4.69
N LEU A 341 0.20 35.82 5.43
CA LEU A 341 0.77 35.88 6.76
C LEU A 341 -0.05 35.02 7.72
N VAL A 342 0.64 34.35 8.65
CA VAL A 342 0.03 33.61 9.74
C VAL A 342 0.05 34.45 11.02
N ALA A 343 -0.80 34.13 11.98
CA ALA A 343 -0.66 34.63 13.33
C ALA A 343 0.58 33.95 13.95
N GLU A 344 1.62 34.75 14.18
CA GLU A 344 2.87 34.29 14.78
C GLU A 344 2.73 34.12 16.28
N GLY A 345 3.48 33.21 16.88
CA GLY A 345 3.46 32.95 18.31
C GLY A 345 3.57 31.46 18.64
N ARG A 346 3.49 31.16 19.92
CA ARG A 346 3.51 29.80 20.44
C ARG A 346 2.12 29.21 20.49
N MET A 347 1.90 28.19 19.67
CA MET A 347 0.66 27.41 19.71
C MET A 347 0.89 26.14 20.52
N ARG A 348 0.19 26.02 21.64
CA ARG A 348 0.13 24.79 22.42
C ARG A 348 -1.27 24.26 22.37
N SER A 349 -1.41 23.04 21.85
CA SER A 349 -2.72 22.44 21.63
C SER A 349 -2.73 20.96 21.97
N ILE A 350 -3.93 20.48 22.26
CA ILE A 350 -4.26 19.07 22.34
C ILE A 350 -5.15 18.77 21.13
N LEU A 351 -4.74 17.80 20.33
CA LEU A 351 -5.48 17.30 19.18
C LEU A 351 -5.97 15.88 19.45
N GLY A 352 -7.27 15.72 19.66
CA GLY A 352 -7.93 14.42 19.69
C GLY A 352 -8.28 13.98 18.27
N VAL A 353 -8.10 12.69 17.97
CA VAL A 353 -8.41 12.12 16.66
C VAL A 353 -9.14 10.79 16.78
N ALA A 354 -10.08 10.55 15.89
CA ALA A 354 -10.79 9.28 15.79
C ALA A 354 -10.90 8.88 14.31
N ARG A 355 -10.73 7.60 14.03
CA ARG A 355 -10.81 7.03 12.69
C ARG A 355 -11.57 5.72 12.73
N TRP A 356 -12.53 5.59 11.84
CA TRP A 356 -13.23 4.35 11.59
C TRP A 356 -13.15 3.98 10.12
N ALA A 357 -12.96 2.70 9.82
CA ALA A 357 -12.89 2.22 8.46
C ALA A 357 -13.67 0.90 8.31
N TRP A 358 -14.39 0.76 7.23
CA TRP A 358 -15.15 -0.46 6.93
C TRP A 358 -14.23 -1.62 6.59
N ASN A 359 -13.15 -1.40 5.84
CA ASN A 359 -12.21 -2.43 5.43
C ASN A 359 -11.15 -2.71 6.53
N ARG A 360 -10.89 -4.00 6.82
CA ARG A 360 -10.03 -4.43 7.95
C ARG A 360 -8.57 -4.02 7.82
N ASP A 361 -8.08 -3.86 6.59
CA ASP A 361 -6.65 -3.71 6.33
C ASP A 361 -6.13 -2.28 6.40
N LEU A 362 -6.98 -1.32 6.73
CA LEU A 362 -6.64 0.09 6.76
C LEU A 362 -5.63 0.49 7.84
N PHE A 363 -5.43 -0.35 8.86
CA PHE A 363 -4.57 -0.05 10.00
C PHE A 363 -3.38 -1.02 10.11
N ARG A 364 -2.79 -1.38 8.99
CA ARG A 364 -1.70 -2.38 8.95
C ARG A 364 -0.42 -1.94 9.64
N SER A 365 -0.13 -0.64 9.71
CA SER A 365 1.10 -0.11 10.29
C SER A 365 0.83 1.08 11.20
N TRP A 366 1.59 1.15 12.28
CA TRP A 366 1.80 2.36 13.07
C TRP A 366 3.00 3.09 12.50
N PRO A 367 3.02 4.29 12.76
CA PRO A 367 2.51 5.42 12.04
C PRO A 367 3.52 5.80 10.97
N GLU A 368 3.46 5.14 9.86
CA GLU A 368 3.90 5.81 8.64
C GLU A 368 3.10 7.09 8.45
N GLU A 369 2.21 7.35 9.39
CA GLU A 369 1.12 8.31 9.38
C GLU A 369 1.38 9.48 10.30
N ARG A 370 2.62 9.87 10.53
CA ARG A 370 2.94 11.05 11.32
C ARG A 370 1.86 12.13 11.16
N GLU A 371 2.12 13.30 11.26
CA GLU A 371 1.28 14.49 11.18
C GLU A 371 -0.01 14.41 10.38
N SER A 372 -0.07 13.48 9.46
CA SER A 372 -1.23 13.23 8.61
C SER A 372 -2.08 12.05 9.05
N PHE A 373 -2.08 11.69 10.33
CA PHE A 373 -2.96 10.64 10.85
C PHE A 373 -4.40 10.75 10.32
N LEU A 374 -4.90 11.97 10.16
CA LEU A 374 -6.21 12.28 9.60
C LEU A 374 -6.23 12.36 8.08
N LEU A 375 -5.09 12.38 7.43
CA LEU A 375 -4.96 12.94 6.10
C LEU A 375 -4.39 11.95 5.10
N ARG A 376 -3.74 10.88 5.57
CA ARG A 376 -3.27 9.85 4.65
C ARG A 376 -4.41 9.00 4.16
N ASN A 377 -4.44 8.87 2.86
CA ASN A 377 -5.32 7.94 2.20
C ASN A 377 -4.86 6.49 2.47
N PRO A 378 -5.63 5.69 3.18
CA PRO A 378 -5.35 4.27 3.34
C PRO A 378 -5.71 3.45 2.10
N TYR A 379 -6.47 4.06 1.20
CA TYR A 379 -6.80 3.44 -0.07
C TYR A 379 -5.58 3.56 -0.95
N GLY A 380 -4.96 2.44 -1.30
CA GLY A 380 -3.80 2.41 -2.19
C GLY A 380 -4.08 3.06 -3.56
N THR A 381 -3.09 3.08 -4.42
CA THR A 381 -3.17 3.61 -5.79
C THR A 381 -4.14 2.85 -6.70
N SER A 382 -4.58 1.67 -6.27
CA SER A 382 -5.61 0.90 -6.93
C SER A 382 -6.93 1.06 -6.17
N PHE A 383 -8.00 1.33 -6.87
CA PHE A 383 -9.33 1.00 -6.39
C PHE A 383 -9.32 -0.51 -6.16
N GLU A 384 -8.95 -0.93 -4.96
CA GLU A 384 -9.16 -2.32 -4.58
C GLU A 384 -10.63 -2.61 -4.78
N ARG A 385 -10.93 -3.76 -5.33
CA ARG A 385 -12.23 -4.18 -5.88
C ARG A 385 -13.38 -4.16 -4.88
N ASP A 386 -13.12 -3.73 -3.63
CA ASP A 386 -14.08 -3.79 -2.55
C ASP A 386 -14.68 -2.41 -2.24
N GLN A 387 -15.92 -2.42 -1.81
CA GLN A 387 -16.58 -1.24 -1.28
C GLN A 387 -15.84 -0.78 -0.02
N GLN A 388 -15.47 0.50 0.01
CA GLN A 388 -14.69 1.08 1.08
C GLN A 388 -15.42 2.29 1.64
N ALA A 389 -15.50 2.38 2.96
CA ALA A 389 -15.99 3.56 3.65
C ALA A 389 -15.07 3.89 4.83
N ARG A 390 -14.86 5.18 5.07
CA ARG A 390 -14.01 5.70 6.13
C ARG A 390 -14.60 6.98 6.70
N VAL A 391 -14.56 7.09 8.01
CA VAL A 391 -14.92 8.31 8.74
C VAL A 391 -13.74 8.68 9.63
N GLU A 392 -13.41 9.97 9.62
CA GLU A 392 -12.36 10.55 10.42
C GLU A 392 -12.88 11.80 11.11
N ALA A 393 -12.48 12.00 12.35
CA ALA A 393 -12.78 13.21 13.10
C ALA A 393 -11.54 13.68 13.87
N SER A 394 -11.39 14.98 14.00
CA SER A 394 -10.38 15.61 14.86
C SER A 394 -10.97 16.79 15.60
N LEU A 395 -10.50 16.98 16.82
CA LEU A 395 -10.76 18.16 17.64
C LEU A 395 -9.44 18.71 18.17
N GLU A 396 -9.05 19.88 17.72
CA GLU A 396 -7.91 20.64 18.26
C GLU A 396 -8.42 21.69 19.24
N VAL A 397 -7.79 21.72 20.40
CA VAL A 397 -8.04 22.72 21.46
C VAL A 397 -6.72 23.37 21.80
N ALA A 398 -6.61 24.67 21.57
CA ALA A 398 -5.53 25.52 22.01
C ALA A 398 -6.09 26.49 23.04
N THR A 399 -5.38 26.70 24.15
CA THR A 399 -5.79 27.63 25.21
C THR A 399 -4.57 28.17 25.92
N PRO A 400 -4.60 29.44 26.42
CA PRO A 400 -3.54 30.00 27.23
C PRO A 400 -3.18 29.16 28.47
N GLY A 401 -4.14 28.41 29.01
CA GLY A 401 -3.91 27.46 30.11
C GLY A 401 -2.91 26.34 29.77
N LEU A 402 -2.66 26.05 28.51
CA LEU A 402 -1.59 25.15 28.04
C LEU A 402 -0.23 25.89 27.91
N GLY A 403 -0.18 27.21 28.18
CA GLY A 403 1.01 28.05 28.08
C GLY A 403 1.34 28.54 26.66
N GLY A 404 0.37 28.55 25.75
CA GLY A 404 0.46 29.11 24.39
C GLY A 404 -0.20 30.50 24.29
N ASP A 405 -0.08 31.13 23.14
CA ASP A 405 -0.60 32.47 22.84
C ASP A 405 -1.98 32.45 22.16
N PHE A 406 -2.54 31.25 21.89
CA PHE A 406 -3.76 31.06 21.11
C PHE A 406 -4.90 30.47 21.96
N ASP A 407 -6.14 30.91 21.68
CA ASP A 407 -7.36 30.40 22.31
C ASP A 407 -8.43 30.06 21.25
N PHE A 408 -8.50 28.77 20.87
CA PHE A 408 -9.50 28.30 19.92
C PHE A 408 -9.83 26.82 20.10
N ARG A 409 -10.95 26.44 19.52
CA ARG A 409 -11.32 25.03 19.30
C ARG A 409 -11.63 24.85 17.82
N ARG A 410 -11.15 23.76 17.25
CA ARG A 410 -11.35 23.44 15.85
C ARG A 410 -11.70 21.96 15.66
N PHE A 411 -12.88 21.72 15.14
CA PHE A 411 -13.34 20.39 14.78
C PHE A 411 -13.30 20.21 13.26
N ILE A 412 -12.85 19.03 12.79
CA ILE A 412 -12.98 18.58 11.41
C ILE A 412 -13.54 17.16 11.44
N GLY A 413 -14.67 16.95 10.78
CA GLY A 413 -15.21 15.64 10.46
C GLY A 413 -15.16 15.39 8.95
N GLN A 414 -14.71 14.21 8.54
CA GLN A 414 -14.65 13.81 7.14
C GLN A 414 -15.17 12.39 6.96
N ALA A 415 -16.03 12.20 5.99
CA ALA A 415 -16.46 10.89 5.54
C ALA A 415 -16.08 10.69 4.07
N ARG A 416 -15.61 9.50 3.73
CA ARG A 416 -15.33 9.08 2.35
C ARG A 416 -15.92 7.70 2.13
N ALA A 417 -16.48 7.47 0.94
CA ALA A 417 -16.96 6.17 0.51
C ALA A 417 -16.60 5.94 -0.95
N ALA A 418 -16.25 4.71 -1.29
CA ALA A 418 -16.01 4.28 -2.65
C ALA A 418 -16.85 3.03 -2.93
N ARG A 419 -17.56 3.02 -4.06
CA ARG A 419 -18.27 1.85 -4.56
C ARG A 419 -17.74 1.51 -5.95
N VAL A 420 -17.18 0.33 -6.08
CA VAL A 420 -16.71 -0.23 -7.34
C VAL A 420 -17.83 -1.06 -7.96
N PHE A 421 -18.33 -0.65 -9.11
CA PHE A 421 -19.38 -1.35 -9.86
C PHE A 421 -18.79 -2.43 -10.78
N SER A 422 -17.59 -2.15 -11.30
CA SER A 422 -16.86 -3.07 -12.17
C SER A 422 -15.35 -2.73 -12.08
N PRO A 423 -14.45 -3.56 -12.63
CA PRO A 423 -13.03 -3.22 -12.71
C PRO A 423 -12.72 -1.89 -13.42
N ARG A 424 -13.72 -1.28 -14.06
CA ARG A 424 -13.58 -0.06 -14.85
C ARG A 424 -14.43 1.10 -14.36
N GLN A 425 -15.27 0.91 -13.38
CA GLN A 425 -16.23 1.92 -12.94
C GLN A 425 -16.27 2.00 -11.42
N ALA A 426 -16.14 3.20 -10.89
CA ALA A 426 -16.23 3.47 -9.48
C ALA A 426 -16.91 4.82 -9.21
N LEU A 427 -17.65 4.89 -8.11
CA LEU A 427 -18.21 6.11 -7.56
C LEU A 427 -17.50 6.43 -6.25
N LEU A 428 -16.99 7.64 -6.13
CA LEU A 428 -16.40 8.16 -4.90
C LEU A 428 -17.29 9.28 -4.36
N LEU A 429 -17.56 9.20 -3.06
CA LEU A 429 -18.28 10.23 -2.32
C LEU A 429 -17.39 10.74 -1.19
N ARG A 430 -17.42 12.03 -0.94
CA ARG A 430 -16.71 12.67 0.18
C ARG A 430 -17.57 13.77 0.77
N GLY A 431 -17.59 13.82 2.11
CA GLY A 431 -18.18 14.91 2.86
C GLY A 431 -17.21 15.44 3.90
N ILE A 432 -17.17 16.74 4.12
CA ILE A 432 -16.37 17.40 5.16
C ILE A 432 -17.25 18.40 5.89
N VAL A 433 -17.11 18.40 7.22
CA VAL A 433 -17.66 19.44 8.10
C VAL A 433 -16.53 19.99 8.93
N GLY A 434 -16.41 21.32 8.95
CA GLY A 434 -15.45 22.05 9.78
C GLY A 434 -16.19 23.04 10.67
N VAL A 435 -15.81 23.08 11.97
CA VAL A 435 -16.38 24.00 12.97
C VAL A 435 -15.24 24.58 13.78
N GLY A 436 -15.13 25.91 13.79
CA GLY A 436 -14.21 26.66 14.63
C GLY A 436 -14.92 27.50 15.67
N SER A 437 -14.28 27.73 16.80
CA SER A 437 -14.75 28.65 17.86
C SER A 437 -13.55 29.23 18.61
N GLY A 438 -13.76 30.37 19.27
CA GLY A 438 -12.68 31.18 19.84
C GLY A 438 -11.99 32.01 18.76
N ASP A 439 -10.77 32.45 19.00
CA ASP A 439 -9.98 33.27 18.08
C ASP A 439 -9.20 32.37 17.11
N LEU A 440 -9.90 31.84 16.11
CA LEU A 440 -9.31 30.93 15.14
C LEU A 440 -8.26 31.67 14.29
N PRO A 441 -6.95 31.36 14.42
CA PRO A 441 -5.92 32.10 13.70
C PRO A 441 -6.01 31.82 12.19
N PRO A 442 -5.51 32.74 11.33
CA PRO A 442 -5.61 32.63 9.87
C PRO A 442 -5.19 31.26 9.32
N GLN A 443 -4.12 30.67 9.85
CA GLN A 443 -3.61 29.37 9.44
C GLN A 443 -4.49 28.17 9.88
N ARG A 444 -5.53 28.39 10.70
CA ARG A 444 -6.49 27.36 11.12
C ARG A 444 -7.87 27.55 10.51
N ARG A 445 -8.11 28.64 9.79
CA ARG A 445 -9.39 28.89 9.14
C ARG A 445 -9.62 27.92 7.97
N PHE A 446 -10.87 27.65 7.68
CA PHE A 446 -11.26 26.82 6.56
C PHE A 446 -11.37 27.65 5.26
N SER A 447 -11.13 27.00 4.11
CA SER A 447 -11.32 27.65 2.82
C SER A 447 -11.79 26.67 1.77
N LEU A 448 -12.60 27.17 0.83
CA LEU A 448 -13.10 26.46 -0.34
C LEU A 448 -12.73 27.20 -1.63
N GLY A 449 -12.64 26.46 -2.72
CA GLY A 449 -12.23 26.92 -4.04
C GLY A 449 -10.90 26.31 -4.48
N GLY A 450 -10.82 25.89 -5.72
CA GLY A 450 -9.67 25.23 -6.31
C GLY A 450 -9.59 23.74 -5.99
N MET A 451 -8.44 23.16 -6.28
CA MET A 451 -8.16 21.73 -6.14
C MET A 451 -8.55 21.20 -4.75
N GLY A 452 -9.16 20.03 -4.77
CA GLY A 452 -9.54 19.30 -3.54
C GLY A 452 -10.79 19.80 -2.85
N THR A 453 -11.43 20.88 -3.36
CA THR A 453 -12.67 21.42 -2.82
C THR A 453 -13.64 21.79 -3.95
N LEU A 454 -13.96 23.07 -4.16
CA LEU A 454 -14.80 23.55 -5.27
C LEU A 454 -13.91 23.85 -6.47
N ARG A 455 -13.75 22.87 -7.38
CA ARG A 455 -12.80 22.94 -8.52
C ARG A 455 -13.18 23.96 -9.58
N GLY A 456 -14.46 24.34 -9.64
CA GLY A 456 -14.98 25.38 -10.54
C GLY A 456 -14.83 26.81 -10.02
N TYR A 457 -14.03 27.05 -8.96
CA TYR A 457 -13.82 28.36 -8.36
C TYR A 457 -12.33 28.65 -8.15
N SER A 458 -12.00 29.94 -7.98
CA SER A 458 -10.63 30.35 -7.66
C SER A 458 -10.13 29.71 -6.37
N ILE A 459 -8.82 29.53 -6.27
CA ILE A 459 -8.19 28.97 -5.08
C ILE A 459 -8.56 29.79 -3.85
N LYS A 460 -9.10 29.09 -2.80
CA LYS A 460 -9.47 29.68 -1.52
C LYS A 460 -10.43 30.89 -1.61
N GLN A 461 -11.26 30.91 -2.63
CA GLN A 461 -12.20 32.02 -2.87
C GLN A 461 -13.17 32.27 -1.71
N PHE A 462 -13.56 31.21 -1.01
CA PHE A 462 -14.47 31.28 0.12
C PHE A 462 -13.74 30.83 1.38
N ALA A 463 -13.77 31.63 2.44
CA ALA A 463 -13.09 31.33 3.70
C ALA A 463 -14.01 31.59 4.90
N GLY A 464 -13.77 30.89 6.00
CA GLY A 464 -14.51 31.06 7.24
C GLY A 464 -13.98 30.19 8.37
N ASP A 465 -14.59 30.32 9.52
CA ASP A 465 -14.36 29.47 10.68
C ASP A 465 -15.28 28.23 10.68
N HIS A 466 -16.24 28.16 9.76
CA HIS A 466 -17.13 27.03 9.51
C HIS A 466 -17.06 26.59 8.03
N LEU A 467 -17.27 25.31 7.80
CA LEU A 467 -17.21 24.72 6.47
C LEU A 467 -18.16 23.53 6.35
N VAL A 468 -18.81 23.40 5.18
CA VAL A 468 -19.41 22.17 4.69
C VAL A 468 -19.01 21.97 3.25
N LEU A 469 -18.57 20.76 2.90
CA LEU A 469 -18.19 20.38 1.54
C LEU A 469 -18.71 18.99 1.22
N THR A 470 -19.21 18.80 0.01
CA THR A 470 -19.52 17.49 -0.57
C THR A 470 -18.85 17.36 -1.93
N THR A 471 -18.36 16.18 -2.25
CA THR A 471 -17.79 15.85 -3.56
C THR A 471 -18.32 14.49 -4.00
N ALA A 472 -18.73 14.38 -5.25
CA ALA A 472 -19.04 13.12 -5.91
C ALA A 472 -18.22 13.00 -7.18
N GLU A 473 -17.53 11.87 -7.36
CA GLU A 473 -16.74 11.60 -8.55
C GLU A 473 -17.13 10.24 -9.14
N TYR A 474 -17.46 10.20 -10.42
CA TYR A 474 -17.63 8.96 -11.15
C TYR A 474 -16.44 8.72 -12.05
N TRP A 475 -15.79 7.58 -11.86
CA TRP A 475 -14.57 7.18 -12.53
C TRP A 475 -14.85 6.10 -13.56
N LEU A 476 -14.34 6.30 -14.77
CA LEU A 476 -14.41 5.35 -15.87
C LEU A 476 -13.00 5.07 -16.40
N TYR A 477 -12.58 3.81 -16.32
CA TYR A 477 -11.30 3.34 -16.86
C TYR A 477 -11.52 2.58 -18.17
N PRO A 478 -11.22 3.17 -19.33
CA PRO A 478 -11.22 2.47 -20.61
C PRO A 478 -10.18 1.35 -20.61
N ARG A 479 -10.09 0.61 -21.73
CA ARG A 479 -8.99 -0.36 -21.89
C ARG A 479 -7.66 0.38 -22.04
N SER A 480 -6.58 -0.15 -21.39
CA SER A 480 -5.22 0.32 -21.63
C SER A 480 -4.93 0.43 -23.15
N PRO A 481 -4.25 1.50 -23.63
CA PRO A 481 -3.43 2.46 -22.87
C PRO A 481 -4.12 3.78 -22.48
N TRP A 482 -5.43 3.88 -22.60
CA TRP A 482 -6.15 5.14 -22.41
C TRP A 482 -6.18 5.57 -20.92
N PRO A 483 -6.11 6.89 -20.66
CA PRO A 483 -6.30 7.41 -19.31
C PRO A 483 -7.72 7.16 -18.81
N GLY A 484 -7.89 7.11 -17.50
CA GLY A 484 -9.19 7.15 -16.85
C GLY A 484 -9.88 8.49 -17.09
N LEU A 485 -11.20 8.45 -17.23
CA LEU A 485 -12.06 9.62 -17.30
C LEU A 485 -12.78 9.79 -15.97
N VAL A 486 -12.94 11.02 -15.54
CA VAL A 486 -13.67 11.34 -14.31
C VAL A 486 -14.64 12.44 -14.59
N VAL A 487 -15.87 12.28 -14.17
CA VAL A 487 -16.84 13.37 -14.05
C VAL A 487 -17.12 13.63 -12.59
N PHE A 488 -17.34 14.88 -12.23
CA PHE A 488 -17.48 15.24 -10.83
C PHE A 488 -18.50 16.34 -10.58
N TYR A 489 -18.98 16.36 -9.35
CA TYR A 489 -19.75 17.43 -8.75
C TYR A 489 -19.10 17.80 -7.42
N ASP A 490 -18.89 19.08 -7.18
CA ASP A 490 -18.49 19.63 -5.89
C ASP A 490 -19.54 20.64 -5.41
N GLY A 491 -19.88 20.57 -4.12
CA GLY A 491 -20.83 21.49 -3.51
C GLY A 491 -20.39 21.86 -2.09
N GLY A 492 -20.51 23.14 -1.70
CA GLY A 492 -20.09 23.53 -0.36
C GLY A 492 -20.30 25.00 -0.03
N THR A 493 -20.02 25.33 1.21
CA THR A 493 -20.04 26.71 1.71
C THR A 493 -19.07 26.84 2.89
N ALA A 494 -18.42 28.01 3.00
CA ALA A 494 -17.61 28.41 4.17
C ALA A 494 -18.09 29.78 4.65
N TRP A 495 -18.15 29.97 5.97
CA TRP A 495 -18.66 31.20 6.57
C TRP A 495 -18.05 31.46 7.95
N ASP A 496 -18.12 32.71 8.39
CA ASP A 496 -17.73 33.13 9.72
C ASP A 496 -18.91 33.05 10.69
N ARG A 497 -18.67 32.62 11.90
CA ARG A 497 -19.63 32.61 13.00
C ARG A 497 -20.18 34.03 13.21
N GLY A 498 -21.48 34.12 13.42
CA GLY A 498 -22.15 35.41 13.63
C GLY A 498 -22.41 36.21 12.33
N ARG A 499 -21.99 35.70 11.17
CA ARG A 499 -22.35 36.28 9.86
C ARG A 499 -23.41 35.43 9.16
N PRO A 500 -24.25 36.01 8.29
CA PRO A 500 -25.18 35.24 7.47
C PRO A 500 -24.42 34.17 6.68
N ARG A 501 -24.92 32.96 6.68
CA ARG A 501 -24.35 31.85 5.91
C ARG A 501 -24.50 32.16 4.42
N PRO A 502 -23.41 32.18 3.62
CA PRO A 502 -23.50 32.34 2.16
C PRO A 502 -24.30 31.21 1.51
N GLY A 503 -24.88 31.48 0.36
CA GLY A 503 -25.56 30.45 -0.42
C GLY A 503 -24.64 29.28 -0.76
N TRP A 504 -25.21 28.13 -0.98
CA TRP A 504 -24.51 26.92 -1.40
C TRP A 504 -23.85 27.14 -2.75
N LYS A 505 -22.52 26.94 -2.84
CA LYS A 505 -21.73 27.03 -4.07
C LYS A 505 -21.59 25.65 -4.67
N GLN A 506 -21.69 25.57 -6.01
CA GLN A 506 -21.69 24.29 -6.73
C GLN A 506 -20.86 24.41 -8.01
N ASP A 507 -20.20 23.34 -8.37
CA ASP A 507 -19.58 23.17 -9.66
C ASP A 507 -19.69 21.73 -10.17
N VAL A 508 -19.52 21.58 -11.47
CA VAL A 508 -19.42 20.31 -12.16
C VAL A 508 -18.19 20.34 -13.06
N GLY A 509 -17.68 19.18 -13.40
CA GLY A 509 -16.56 19.13 -14.30
C GLY A 509 -16.18 17.73 -14.73
N ALA A 510 -15.12 17.68 -15.52
CA ALA A 510 -14.53 16.44 -15.98
C ALA A 510 -13.01 16.50 -15.86
N GLY A 511 -12.39 15.34 -15.82
CA GLY A 511 -10.95 15.23 -15.74
C GLY A 511 -10.43 13.94 -16.33
N ILE A 512 -9.12 13.92 -16.51
CA ILE A 512 -8.37 12.73 -16.90
C ILE A 512 -7.50 12.27 -15.73
N ASP A 513 -7.39 10.95 -15.60
CA ASP A 513 -6.63 10.27 -14.58
C ASP A 513 -5.70 9.26 -15.25
N TRP A 514 -4.40 9.54 -15.24
CA TRP A 514 -3.43 8.69 -15.88
C TRP A 514 -2.51 8.04 -14.84
N PRO A 515 -2.83 6.80 -14.41
CA PRO A 515 -1.91 6.01 -13.59
C PRO A 515 -0.78 5.51 -14.49
N GLY A 516 0.38 6.15 -14.46
CA GLY A 516 1.57 5.76 -15.22
C GLY A 516 2.26 4.48 -14.74
N GLY A 517 1.53 3.54 -14.11
CA GLY A 517 2.10 2.34 -13.49
C GLY A 517 3.10 2.69 -12.40
N GLY A 518 4.27 2.03 -12.40
CA GLY A 518 5.38 2.36 -11.49
C GLY A 518 6.07 3.70 -11.78
N HIS A 519 5.70 4.42 -12.84
CA HIS A 519 6.45 5.56 -13.38
C HIS A 519 5.89 6.95 -13.04
N GLY A 520 4.73 7.02 -12.40
CA GLY A 520 4.15 8.30 -12.03
C GLY A 520 2.62 8.32 -12.06
N TYR A 521 2.07 9.52 -11.90
CA TYR A 521 0.62 9.75 -11.90
C TYR A 521 0.34 11.16 -12.39
N LEU A 522 -0.63 11.32 -13.29
CA LEU A 522 -1.11 12.61 -13.78
C LEU A 522 -2.62 12.72 -13.58
N ARG A 523 -3.06 13.83 -13.01
CA ARG A 523 -4.47 14.21 -12.91
C ARG A 523 -4.65 15.62 -13.46
N LEU A 524 -5.63 15.80 -14.33
CA LEU A 524 -6.09 17.11 -14.82
C LEU A 524 -7.60 17.16 -14.71
N ASP A 525 -8.13 18.22 -14.10
CA ASP A 525 -9.56 18.49 -13.97
C ASP A 525 -9.90 19.85 -14.55
N VAL A 526 -11.06 19.95 -15.21
CA VAL A 526 -11.68 21.21 -15.63
C VAL A 526 -13.03 21.34 -14.93
N GLY A 527 -13.18 22.38 -14.11
CA GLY A 527 -14.38 22.66 -13.33
C GLY A 527 -15.13 23.89 -13.83
N PHE A 528 -16.45 23.82 -13.84
CA PHE A 528 -17.38 24.86 -14.29
C PHE A 528 -18.27 25.27 -13.12
N PRO A 529 -18.24 26.55 -12.66
CA PRO A 529 -19.10 26.99 -11.59
C PRO A 529 -20.56 27.04 -12.06
N LEU A 530 -21.48 26.50 -11.28
CA LEU A 530 -22.92 26.57 -11.55
C LEU A 530 -23.56 27.84 -10.98
N ASN A 531 -22.97 28.44 -9.94
CA ASN A 531 -23.40 29.72 -9.41
C ASN A 531 -22.63 30.83 -10.13
N ARG A 532 -23.36 31.67 -10.86
CA ARG A 532 -22.77 32.83 -11.56
C ARG A 532 -22.45 33.93 -10.54
N GLU A 533 -21.18 34.29 -10.47
CA GLU A 533 -20.69 35.46 -9.72
C GLU A 533 -19.82 36.30 -10.64
N PRO A 534 -19.84 37.65 -10.49
CA PRO A 534 -19.11 38.55 -11.42
C PRO A 534 -17.60 38.29 -11.52
N ALA A 535 -17.01 37.78 -10.42
CA ALA A 535 -15.57 37.49 -10.34
C ALA A 535 -15.19 36.09 -10.89
N ASN A 536 -16.16 35.24 -11.23
CA ASN A 536 -15.88 33.88 -11.67
C ASN A 536 -15.49 33.82 -13.14
N ARG A 537 -14.43 33.07 -13.43
CA ARG A 537 -14.12 32.59 -14.78
C ARG A 537 -15.17 31.55 -15.21
N ARG A 538 -15.31 31.36 -16.53
CA ARG A 538 -16.22 30.34 -17.08
C ARG A 538 -15.77 28.91 -16.74
N ALA A 539 -14.46 28.70 -16.60
CA ALA A 539 -13.87 27.41 -16.26
C ALA A 539 -12.55 27.60 -15.52
N TYR A 540 -12.22 26.63 -14.71
CA TYR A 540 -10.96 26.55 -13.98
C TYR A 540 -10.29 25.20 -14.24
N VAL A 541 -8.98 25.24 -14.47
CA VAL A 541 -8.15 24.04 -14.66
C VAL A 541 -7.32 23.80 -13.42
N THR A 542 -7.35 22.57 -12.91
CA THR A 542 -6.50 22.12 -11.80
C THR A 542 -5.76 20.87 -12.21
N GLY A 543 -4.54 20.68 -11.71
CA GLY A 543 -3.76 19.51 -12.07
C GLY A 543 -2.67 19.16 -11.08
N LEU A 544 -2.24 17.90 -11.15
CA LEU A 544 -1.23 17.29 -10.29
C LEU A 544 -0.41 16.28 -11.08
N ILE A 545 0.91 16.39 -10.99
CA ILE A 545 1.84 15.32 -11.35
C ILE A 545 2.44 14.75 -10.06
N ARG A 546 2.51 13.43 -9.96
CA ARG A 546 3.15 12.74 -8.87
C ARG A 546 4.25 11.81 -9.40
N PHE A 547 5.39 11.83 -8.75
CA PHE A 547 6.52 10.95 -9.00
C PHE A 547 6.58 9.85 -7.93
N PRO A 548 6.94 8.60 -8.28
CA PRO A 548 6.85 7.45 -7.37
C PRO A 548 7.96 7.36 -6.30
N PHE A 549 8.92 8.27 -6.30
CA PHE A 549 10.06 8.29 -5.35
C PHE A 549 9.87 9.21 -4.15
#